data_fcff51675dbaf203065034a79e8864c0
#
_entry.id   fcff51675dbaf203065034a79e8864c0
#
_cell.length_a   1.000
_cell.length_b   1.000
_cell.length_c   1.000
_cell.angle_alpha   90.00
_cell.angle_beta   90.00
_cell.angle_gamma   90.00
#
_symmetry.space_group_name_H-M   'P 1'
#
loop_
_entity.id
_entity.type
_entity.pdbx_description
1 polymer ?
#
loop_
_entity_poly.entity_id
_entity_poly.type
_entity_poly.pdbx_seq_one_letter_code
_entity_poly.pdbx_strand_id
1 'polypeptide(L)'
;TRSHLFPYTTLFRSREVSALENPSMDELSKKISSGSLRGARGNSGVILSQLLRGFCKEIKGKKQITVSVLADGFVRAVETAYKAVMKPKEGTILTVAKGVAEKAVELSEMDMDFETLGQEILDHGNEVLKQTPELLPVLKEAGVVDSGGQGLMEFLTGAYNGLTGKEEIKEPVTSGGAAKAQIGRAH
;
A
#
# COMPACT_ATOMS: atom_id res chain seq x y z
N THR A 1 16.96 9.83 1.53
CA THR A 1 17.25 8.38 1.61
C THR A 1 15.95 7.66 1.29
N ARG A 2 15.78 7.18 0.03
CA ARG A 2 14.62 6.36 -0.36
C ARG A 2 14.59 5.15 0.56
N SER A 3 13.46 4.91 1.20
CA SER A 3 13.25 3.72 2.04
C SER A 3 13.33 2.47 1.15
N HIS A 4 14.50 1.85 1.10
CA HIS A 4 14.73 0.60 0.33
C HIS A 4 13.93 -0.60 0.85
N LEU A 5 13.16 -0.43 1.93
CA LEU A 5 12.41 -1.51 2.58
C LEU A 5 10.99 -1.71 1.98
N PHE A 6 10.42 -0.66 1.40
CA PHE A 6 9.07 -0.70 0.82
C PHE A 6 8.97 -1.60 -0.44
N PRO A 7 9.96 -1.60 -1.36
CA PRO A 7 9.91 -2.45 -2.56
C PRO A 7 9.81 -3.95 -2.26
N TYR A 8 10.45 -4.44 -1.20
CA TYR A 8 10.44 -5.88 -0.89
C TYR A 8 9.04 -6.38 -0.50
N THR A 9 8.27 -5.61 0.27
CA THR A 9 6.90 -5.97 0.64
C THR A 9 5.99 -6.01 -0.59
N THR A 10 6.19 -5.10 -1.53
CA THR A 10 5.43 -5.01 -2.78
C THR A 10 5.80 -6.11 -3.76
N LEU A 11 7.10 -6.38 -3.96
CA LEU A 11 7.60 -7.44 -4.85
C LEU A 11 7.15 -8.84 -4.40
N PHE A 12 7.18 -9.11 -3.10
CA PHE A 12 6.76 -10.41 -2.58
C PHE A 12 5.26 -10.66 -2.84
N ARG A 13 4.43 -9.60 -2.75
CA ARG A 13 2.99 -9.68 -3.06
C ARG A 13 2.71 -9.91 -4.53
N SER A 14 3.41 -9.20 -5.42
CA SER A 14 3.17 -9.34 -6.87
C SER A 14 3.41 -10.77 -7.32
N ARG A 15 4.46 -11.44 -6.85
CA ARG A 15 4.75 -12.84 -7.18
C ARG A 15 3.66 -13.81 -6.72
N GLU A 16 3.10 -13.64 -5.53
CA GLU A 16 2.07 -14.54 -5.02
C GLU A 16 0.71 -14.34 -5.69
N VAL A 17 0.40 -13.11 -6.10
CA VAL A 17 -0.84 -12.77 -6.81
C VAL A 17 -0.75 -13.11 -8.29
N SER A 18 0.38 -12.82 -8.95
CA SER A 18 0.58 -13.13 -10.38
C SER A 18 0.58 -14.64 -10.69
N ALA A 19 0.78 -15.48 -9.69
CA ALA A 19 0.70 -16.93 -9.84
C ALA A 19 -0.74 -17.48 -9.82
N LEU A 20 -1.75 -16.63 -9.63
CA LEU A 20 -3.16 -17.02 -9.57
C LEU A 20 -3.82 -16.84 -10.94
N GLU A 21 -4.45 -17.90 -11.43
CA GLU A 21 -5.29 -17.86 -12.63
C GLU A 21 -6.75 -17.66 -12.20
N ASN A 22 -7.37 -16.54 -12.59
CA ASN A 22 -8.78 -16.18 -12.27
C ASN A 22 -9.16 -16.39 -10.79
N PRO A 23 -8.44 -15.76 -9.82
CA PRO A 23 -8.66 -16.02 -8.42
C PRO A 23 -10.03 -15.48 -7.95
N SER A 24 -10.66 -16.23 -7.05
CA SER A 24 -11.77 -15.69 -6.27
C SER A 24 -11.30 -14.56 -5.36
N MET A 25 -12.23 -13.70 -4.91
CA MET A 25 -11.92 -12.62 -3.97
C MET A 25 -11.34 -13.17 -2.66
N ASP A 26 -11.76 -14.36 -2.23
CA ASP A 26 -11.24 -15.02 -1.03
C ASP A 26 -9.78 -15.47 -1.19
N GLU A 27 -9.44 -16.08 -2.32
CA GLU A 27 -8.07 -16.48 -2.63
C GLU A 27 -7.14 -15.27 -2.75
N LEU A 28 -7.61 -14.24 -3.46
CA LEU A 28 -6.87 -12.98 -3.60
C LEU A 28 -6.61 -12.33 -2.24
N SER A 29 -7.65 -12.19 -1.40
CA SER A 29 -7.54 -11.62 -0.06
C SER A 29 -6.57 -12.40 0.83
N LYS A 30 -6.62 -13.73 0.78
CA LYS A 30 -5.72 -14.62 1.53
C LYS A 30 -4.27 -14.45 1.09
N LYS A 31 -4.02 -14.40 -0.22
CA LYS A 31 -2.66 -14.26 -0.78
C LYS A 31 -2.08 -12.88 -0.51
N ILE A 32 -2.84 -11.81 -0.66
CA ILE A 32 -2.40 -10.45 -0.34
C ILE A 32 -2.05 -10.35 1.15
N SER A 33 -2.93 -10.83 2.06
CA SER A 33 -2.70 -10.76 3.49
C SER A 33 -1.46 -11.54 3.92
N SER A 34 -1.33 -12.80 3.49
CA SER A 34 -0.21 -13.67 3.87
C SER A 34 1.10 -13.23 3.23
N GLY A 35 1.09 -12.86 1.97
CA GLY A 35 2.27 -12.40 1.24
C GLY A 35 2.80 -11.08 1.77
N SER A 36 1.92 -10.12 2.11
CA SER A 36 2.34 -8.84 2.67
C SER A 36 3.03 -8.99 4.03
N LEU A 37 2.55 -9.89 4.88
CA LEU A 37 3.16 -10.14 6.18
C LEU A 37 4.54 -10.82 6.05
N ARG A 38 4.66 -11.83 5.18
CA ARG A 38 5.96 -12.50 4.94
C ARG A 38 7.01 -11.57 4.33
N GLY A 39 6.58 -10.65 3.46
CA GLY A 39 7.44 -9.68 2.81
C GLY A 39 7.73 -8.42 3.64
N ALA A 40 7.07 -8.25 4.79
CA ALA A 40 7.21 -7.05 5.62
C ALA A 40 8.65 -6.90 6.14
N ARG A 41 9.22 -5.70 6.00
CA ARG A 41 10.51 -5.32 6.55
C ARG A 41 10.40 -3.93 7.15
N GLY A 42 10.99 -3.76 8.33
CA GLY A 42 10.95 -2.51 9.09
C GLY A 42 9.52 -2.11 9.53
N ASN A 43 9.42 -1.00 10.26
CA ASN A 43 8.15 -0.55 10.85
C ASN A 43 7.10 -0.23 9.78
N SER A 44 7.47 0.51 8.73
CA SER A 44 6.54 0.89 7.65
C SER A 44 6.03 -0.34 6.88
N GLY A 45 6.90 -1.35 6.65
CA GLY A 45 6.48 -2.59 6.01
C GLY A 45 5.49 -3.39 6.86
N VAL A 46 5.69 -3.44 8.18
CA VAL A 46 4.75 -4.08 9.11
C VAL A 46 3.41 -3.33 9.11
N ILE A 47 3.40 -2.01 9.21
CA ILE A 47 2.18 -1.20 9.18
C ILE A 47 1.44 -1.41 7.86
N LEU A 48 2.12 -1.34 6.71
CA LEU A 48 1.51 -1.60 5.41
C LEU A 48 0.89 -3.01 5.35
N SER A 49 1.55 -4.01 5.93
CA SER A 49 0.99 -5.37 5.97
C SER A 49 -0.30 -5.44 6.79
N GLN A 50 -0.43 -4.65 7.85
CA GLN A 50 -1.65 -4.57 8.66
C GLN A 50 -2.76 -3.79 7.95
N LEU A 51 -2.44 -2.70 7.25
CA LEU A 51 -3.38 -1.98 6.39
C LEU A 51 -3.99 -2.92 5.36
N LEU A 52 -3.16 -3.67 4.64
CA LEU A 52 -3.63 -4.62 3.64
C LEU A 52 -4.41 -5.79 4.23
N ARG A 53 -4.01 -6.27 5.40
CA ARG A 53 -4.75 -7.32 6.12
C ARG A 53 -6.14 -6.84 6.51
N GLY A 54 -6.26 -5.60 7.00
CA GLY A 54 -7.55 -5.00 7.34
C GLY A 54 -8.45 -4.84 6.11
N PHE A 55 -7.90 -4.28 5.03
CA PHE A 55 -8.60 -4.14 3.76
C PHE A 55 -9.10 -5.50 3.22
N CYS A 56 -8.22 -6.50 3.19
CA CYS A 56 -8.57 -7.84 2.72
C CYS A 56 -9.65 -8.53 3.57
N LYS A 57 -9.74 -8.23 4.86
CA LYS A 57 -10.83 -8.74 5.69
C LYS A 57 -12.19 -8.22 5.26
N GLU A 58 -12.25 -6.97 4.82
CA GLU A 58 -13.50 -6.36 4.40
C GLU A 58 -13.97 -6.85 3.02
N ILE A 59 -13.05 -6.99 2.07
CA ILE A 59 -13.39 -7.44 0.72
C ILE A 59 -13.62 -8.96 0.61
N LYS A 60 -13.23 -9.72 1.61
CA LYS A 60 -13.41 -11.18 1.63
C LYS A 60 -14.90 -11.54 1.55
N GLY A 61 -15.23 -12.49 0.68
CA GLY A 61 -16.63 -12.94 0.45
C GLY A 61 -17.48 -11.99 -0.40
N LYS A 62 -16.94 -10.83 -0.79
CA LYS A 62 -17.65 -9.91 -1.70
C LYS A 62 -17.51 -10.39 -3.14
N LYS A 63 -18.58 -10.25 -3.92
CA LYS A 63 -18.54 -10.59 -5.36
C LYS A 63 -17.85 -9.51 -6.20
N GLN A 64 -17.95 -8.27 -5.77
CA GLN A 64 -17.34 -7.11 -6.41
C GLN A 64 -17.02 -6.03 -5.38
N ILE A 65 -16.07 -5.17 -5.69
CA ILE A 65 -15.71 -4.01 -4.87
C ILE A 65 -16.50 -2.81 -5.39
N THR A 66 -17.56 -2.44 -4.66
CA THR A 66 -18.32 -1.20 -4.87
C THR A 66 -17.62 -0.05 -4.16
N VAL A 67 -18.06 1.19 -4.41
CA VAL A 67 -17.55 2.39 -3.73
C VAL A 67 -17.68 2.25 -2.20
N SER A 68 -18.82 1.79 -1.71
CA SER A 68 -19.03 1.57 -0.27
C SER A 68 -18.09 0.50 0.29
N VAL A 69 -17.94 -0.65 -0.39
CA VAL A 69 -17.01 -1.72 0.04
C VAL A 69 -15.56 -1.22 0.03
N LEU A 70 -15.19 -0.36 -0.91
CA LEU A 70 -13.86 0.27 -0.96
C LEU A 70 -13.62 1.16 0.26
N ALA A 71 -14.59 2.03 0.60
CA ALA A 71 -14.52 2.91 1.76
C ALA A 71 -14.44 2.13 3.07
N ASP A 72 -15.32 1.14 3.26
CA ASP A 72 -15.28 0.24 4.42
C ASP A 72 -13.95 -0.52 4.52
N GLY A 73 -13.40 -0.91 3.37
CA GLY A 73 -12.09 -1.55 3.27
C GLY A 73 -10.97 -0.65 3.78
N PHE A 74 -10.95 0.63 3.43
CA PHE A 74 -9.97 1.60 3.94
C PHE A 74 -10.15 1.87 5.44
N VAL A 75 -11.38 2.00 5.92
CA VAL A 75 -11.65 2.15 7.36
C VAL A 75 -11.13 0.94 8.14
N ARG A 76 -11.46 -0.27 7.68
CA ARG A 76 -10.99 -1.51 8.32
C ARG A 76 -9.47 -1.65 8.27
N ALA A 77 -8.83 -1.20 7.18
CA ALA A 77 -7.38 -1.15 7.06
C ALA A 77 -6.76 -0.30 8.17
N VAL A 78 -7.24 0.94 8.33
CA VAL A 78 -6.77 1.88 9.34
C VAL A 78 -6.97 1.33 10.75
N GLU A 79 -8.16 0.86 11.10
CA GLU A 79 -8.43 0.25 12.40
C GLU A 79 -7.47 -0.91 12.72
N THR A 80 -7.23 -1.78 11.74
CA THR A 80 -6.34 -2.94 11.92
C THR A 80 -4.90 -2.49 12.15
N ALA A 81 -4.43 -1.48 11.43
CA ALA A 81 -3.07 -0.95 11.57
C ALA A 81 -2.89 -0.22 12.91
N TYR A 82 -3.83 0.63 13.32
CA TYR A 82 -3.75 1.32 14.62
C TYR A 82 -3.76 0.34 15.81
N LYS A 83 -4.56 -0.73 15.74
CA LYS A 83 -4.58 -1.78 16.78
C LYS A 83 -3.27 -2.58 16.86
N ALA A 84 -2.51 -2.64 15.78
CA ALA A 84 -1.25 -3.36 15.73
C ALA A 84 -0.05 -2.55 16.24
N VAL A 85 -0.19 -1.24 16.40
CA VAL A 85 0.88 -0.34 16.85
C VAL A 85 0.63 0.09 18.28
N MET A 86 1.55 -0.24 19.19
CA MET A 86 1.39 0.08 20.62
C MET A 86 1.34 1.58 20.92
N LYS A 87 2.09 2.40 20.16
CA LYS A 87 2.15 3.86 20.30
C LYS A 87 2.08 4.51 18.91
N PRO A 88 0.89 4.62 18.31
CA PRO A 88 0.74 5.30 17.03
C PRO A 88 1.18 6.77 17.16
N LYS A 89 1.93 7.23 16.15
CA LYS A 89 2.39 8.62 16.06
C LYS A 89 1.73 9.29 14.87
N GLU A 90 1.25 10.51 15.09
CA GLU A 90 0.76 11.36 14.00
C GLU A 90 1.94 11.86 13.13
N GLY A 91 1.64 12.25 11.91
CA GLY A 91 2.66 12.63 10.91
C GLY A 91 3.37 11.44 10.28
N THR A 92 2.78 10.24 10.33
CA THR A 92 3.33 9.01 9.77
C THR A 92 2.41 8.38 8.73
N ILE A 93 2.81 7.24 8.16
CA ILE A 93 1.98 6.40 7.27
C ILE A 93 0.55 6.17 7.82
N LEU A 94 0.39 6.11 9.15
CA LEU A 94 -0.93 5.94 9.76
C LEU A 94 -1.82 7.15 9.55
N THR A 95 -1.26 8.36 9.68
CA THR A 95 -1.98 9.62 9.43
C THR A 95 -2.42 9.72 7.96
N VAL A 96 -1.54 9.38 7.03
CA VAL A 96 -1.86 9.36 5.59
C VAL A 96 -2.95 8.33 5.29
N ALA A 97 -2.84 7.12 5.83
CA ALA A 97 -3.86 6.07 5.65
C ALA A 97 -5.22 6.50 6.22
N LYS A 98 -5.24 7.18 7.36
CA LYS A 98 -6.45 7.73 7.99
C LYS A 98 -7.10 8.79 7.09
N GLY A 99 -6.33 9.74 6.57
CA GLY A 99 -6.84 10.75 5.65
C GLY A 99 -7.45 10.14 4.37
N VAL A 100 -6.80 9.13 3.80
CA VAL A 100 -7.31 8.36 2.66
C VAL A 100 -8.67 7.70 3.00
N ALA A 101 -8.78 7.07 4.17
CA ALA A 101 -10.01 6.40 4.60
C ALA A 101 -11.15 7.40 4.85
N GLU A 102 -10.87 8.51 5.53
CA GLU A 102 -11.85 9.56 5.81
C GLU A 102 -12.41 10.16 4.51
N LYS A 103 -11.53 10.43 3.53
CA LYS A 103 -11.94 10.93 2.22
C LYS A 103 -12.77 9.91 1.44
N ALA A 104 -12.39 8.64 1.48
CA ALA A 104 -13.15 7.57 0.83
C ALA A 104 -14.57 7.44 1.40
N VAL A 105 -14.73 7.57 2.72
CA VAL A 105 -16.05 7.56 3.38
C VAL A 105 -16.88 8.78 2.95
N GLU A 106 -16.30 9.99 3.00
CA GLU A 106 -16.96 11.21 2.55
C GLU A 106 -17.50 11.07 1.12
N LEU A 107 -16.66 10.59 0.20
CA LEU A 107 -17.02 10.45 -1.21
C LEU A 107 -17.96 9.27 -1.49
N SER A 108 -18.00 8.26 -0.61
CA SER A 108 -18.87 7.10 -0.78
C SER A 108 -20.36 7.42 -0.68
N GLU A 109 -20.71 8.56 -0.09
CA GLU A 109 -22.07 9.09 0.01
C GLU A 109 -22.48 9.92 -1.22
N MET A 110 -21.55 10.19 -2.14
CA MET A 110 -21.75 10.97 -3.35
C MET A 110 -22.00 10.06 -4.56
N ASP A 111 -22.84 10.52 -5.48
CA ASP A 111 -23.02 9.87 -6.79
C ASP A 111 -21.87 10.25 -7.72
N MET A 112 -20.81 9.45 -7.67
CA MET A 112 -19.54 9.71 -8.36
C MET A 112 -19.04 8.43 -9.02
N ASP A 113 -18.46 8.57 -10.22
CA ASP A 113 -17.82 7.44 -10.89
C ASP A 113 -16.53 7.03 -10.17
N PHE A 114 -16.16 5.76 -10.35
CA PHE A 114 -15.04 5.14 -9.64
C PHE A 114 -13.68 5.79 -9.98
N GLU A 115 -13.50 6.30 -11.20
CA GLU A 115 -12.26 6.93 -11.63
C GLU A 115 -12.08 8.30 -10.95
N THR A 116 -13.11 9.13 -10.98
CA THR A 116 -13.12 10.43 -10.28
C THR A 116 -12.92 10.25 -8.78
N LEU A 117 -13.64 9.31 -8.17
CA LEU A 117 -13.50 8.98 -6.75
C LEU A 117 -12.06 8.56 -6.39
N GLY A 118 -11.47 7.70 -7.18
CA GLY A 118 -10.08 7.25 -6.95
C GLY A 118 -9.08 8.41 -7.05
N GLN A 119 -9.24 9.30 -8.01
CA GLN A 119 -8.38 10.48 -8.16
C GLN A 119 -8.50 11.42 -6.95
N GLU A 120 -9.72 11.73 -6.51
CA GLU A 120 -9.98 12.60 -5.36
C GLU A 120 -9.37 12.03 -4.06
N ILE A 121 -9.48 10.71 -3.86
CA ILE A 121 -8.85 10.02 -2.72
C ILE A 121 -7.32 10.16 -2.77
N LEU A 122 -6.72 9.98 -3.95
CA LEU A 122 -5.27 10.10 -4.11
C LEU A 122 -4.79 11.53 -3.89
N ASP A 123 -5.50 12.52 -4.42
CA ASP A 123 -5.15 13.93 -4.28
C ASP A 123 -5.22 14.34 -2.80
N HIS A 124 -6.28 13.96 -2.09
CA HIS A 124 -6.39 14.21 -0.65
C HIS A 124 -5.30 13.50 0.15
N GLY A 125 -5.01 12.25 -0.15
CA GLY A 125 -3.92 11.51 0.51
C GLY A 125 -2.55 12.17 0.33
N ASN A 126 -2.28 12.72 -0.86
CA ASN A 126 -1.07 13.50 -1.13
C ASN A 126 -1.02 14.83 -0.37
N GLU A 127 -2.16 15.50 -0.17
CA GLU A 127 -2.22 16.71 0.66
C GLU A 127 -1.92 16.37 2.14
N VAL A 128 -2.49 15.29 2.67
CA VAL A 128 -2.19 14.82 4.03
C VAL A 128 -0.71 14.44 4.16
N LEU A 129 -0.13 13.78 3.15
CA LEU A 129 1.29 13.46 3.12
C LEU A 129 2.18 14.71 3.23
N LYS A 130 1.85 15.77 2.50
CA LYS A 130 2.57 17.06 2.57
C LYS A 130 2.51 17.71 3.94
N GLN A 131 1.47 17.44 4.72
CA GLN A 131 1.29 17.98 6.07
C GLN A 131 2.04 17.18 7.16
N THR A 132 2.58 16.01 6.86
CA THR A 132 3.27 15.17 7.85
C THR A 132 4.42 15.87 8.57
N PRO A 133 5.21 16.78 7.96
CA PRO A 133 6.25 17.53 8.67
C PRO A 133 5.70 18.46 9.75
N GLU A 134 4.48 18.97 9.59
CA GLU A 134 3.86 19.86 10.60
C GLU A 134 3.39 19.07 11.83
N LEU A 135 3.18 17.77 11.71
CA LEU A 135 2.72 16.88 12.77
C LEU A 135 3.88 16.15 13.48
N LEU A 136 5.03 16.03 12.83
CA LEU A 136 6.17 15.29 13.37
C LEU A 136 7.46 16.12 13.25
N PRO A 137 7.94 16.74 14.37
CA PRO A 137 9.05 17.68 14.35
C PRO A 137 10.32 17.21 13.66
N VAL A 138 10.68 15.93 13.79
CA VAL A 138 11.87 15.36 13.13
C VAL A 138 11.78 15.42 11.60
N LEU A 139 10.58 15.34 11.02
CA LEU A 139 10.38 15.49 9.58
C LEU A 139 10.51 16.96 9.17
N LYS A 140 10.01 17.87 9.99
CA LYS A 140 10.12 19.31 9.76
C LYS A 140 11.58 19.78 9.80
N GLU A 141 12.35 19.32 10.78
CA GLU A 141 13.79 19.60 10.90
C GLU A 141 14.59 19.05 9.70
N ALA A 142 14.19 17.87 9.19
CA ALA A 142 14.82 17.24 8.03
C ALA A 142 14.33 17.81 6.68
N GLY A 143 13.27 18.61 6.66
CA GLY A 143 12.67 19.16 5.44
C GLY A 143 12.08 18.09 4.50
N VAL A 144 11.53 16.99 5.06
CA VAL A 144 11.03 15.86 4.31
C VAL A 144 9.63 15.43 4.80
N VAL A 145 8.85 14.79 3.91
CA VAL A 145 7.61 14.12 4.28
C VAL A 145 7.88 12.72 4.84
N ASP A 146 6.87 12.10 5.47
CA ASP A 146 7.01 10.73 5.96
C ASP A 146 7.23 9.73 4.82
N SER A 147 8.34 9.02 4.86
CA SER A 147 8.72 8.07 3.81
C SER A 147 7.79 6.86 3.72
N GLY A 148 7.19 6.46 4.85
CA GLY A 148 6.18 5.41 4.90
C GLY A 148 4.87 5.84 4.24
N GLY A 149 4.43 7.07 4.53
CA GLY A 149 3.27 7.69 3.89
C GLY A 149 3.47 7.89 2.39
N GLN A 150 4.66 8.35 1.98
CA GLN A 150 4.99 8.46 0.56
C GLN A 150 4.89 7.11 -0.16
N GLY A 151 5.48 6.05 0.43
CA GLY A 151 5.39 4.72 -0.15
C GLY A 151 3.95 4.18 -0.20
N LEU A 152 3.10 4.50 0.78
CA LEU A 152 1.69 4.17 0.74
C LEU A 152 1.00 4.85 -0.45
N MET A 153 1.25 6.15 -0.68
CA MET A 153 0.66 6.88 -1.80
C MET A 153 1.16 6.37 -3.15
N GLU A 154 2.43 6.03 -3.29
CA GLU A 154 2.99 5.38 -4.49
C GLU A 154 2.28 4.03 -4.75
N PHE A 155 2.05 3.23 -3.70
CA PHE A 155 1.32 1.97 -3.81
C PHE A 155 -0.14 2.16 -4.26
N LEU A 156 -0.86 3.10 -3.66
CA LEU A 156 -2.25 3.38 -4.01
C LEU A 156 -2.38 3.95 -5.43
N THR A 157 -1.45 4.83 -5.83
CA THR A 157 -1.38 5.36 -7.20
C THR A 157 -1.16 4.24 -8.22
N GLY A 158 -0.24 3.31 -7.95
CA GLY A 158 -0.02 2.15 -8.82
C GLY A 158 -1.25 1.26 -8.92
N ALA A 159 -1.96 1.03 -7.81
CA ALA A 159 -3.21 0.27 -7.82
C ALA A 159 -4.31 0.97 -8.65
N TYR A 160 -4.46 2.27 -8.49
CA TYR A 160 -5.41 3.09 -9.26
C TYR A 160 -5.09 3.06 -10.76
N ASN A 161 -3.83 3.26 -11.14
CA ASN A 161 -3.41 3.21 -12.54
C ASN A 161 -3.65 1.83 -13.17
N GLY A 162 -3.40 0.75 -12.42
CA GLY A 162 -3.72 -0.60 -12.87
C GLY A 162 -5.21 -0.86 -13.07
N LEU A 163 -6.07 -0.29 -12.20
CA LEU A 163 -7.53 -0.42 -12.32
C LEU A 163 -8.11 0.42 -13.48
N THR A 164 -7.53 1.59 -13.75
CA THR A 164 -8.00 2.50 -14.80
C THR A 164 -7.32 2.28 -16.16
N GLY A 165 -6.38 1.31 -16.24
CA GLY A 165 -5.64 1.03 -17.47
C GLY A 165 -4.67 2.13 -17.90
N LYS A 166 -4.31 3.05 -16.99
CA LYS A 166 -3.37 4.16 -17.26
C LYS A 166 -1.90 3.73 -17.34
N GLU A 167 -1.58 2.55 -16.82
CA GLU A 167 -0.26 1.92 -16.95
C GLU A 167 -0.42 0.46 -17.37
N GLU A 168 0.35 0.03 -18.38
CA GLU A 168 0.56 -1.40 -18.62
C GLU A 168 1.33 -1.97 -17.42
N ILE A 169 0.79 -3.02 -16.81
CA ILE A 169 1.49 -3.77 -15.77
C ILE A 169 2.70 -4.44 -16.42
N LYS A 170 3.86 -3.79 -16.39
CA LYS A 170 5.12 -4.41 -16.81
C LYS A 170 5.41 -5.53 -15.83
N GLU A 171 5.53 -6.75 -16.35
CA GLU A 171 5.97 -7.90 -15.55
C GLU A 171 7.27 -7.52 -14.80
N PRO A 172 7.41 -7.92 -13.52
CA PRO A 172 8.60 -7.63 -12.77
C PRO A 172 9.80 -8.25 -13.49
N VAL A 173 10.74 -7.42 -13.93
CA VAL A 173 11.99 -7.89 -14.54
C VAL A 173 12.70 -8.76 -13.52
N THR A 174 12.69 -10.06 -13.74
CA THR A 174 13.50 -11.00 -12.97
C THR A 174 14.96 -10.77 -13.36
N SER A 175 15.69 -9.98 -12.59
CA SER A 175 17.14 -9.89 -12.69
C SER A 175 17.75 -11.20 -12.18
N GLY A 176 17.63 -12.25 -12.99
CA GLY A 176 18.38 -13.49 -12.88
C GLY A 176 19.73 -13.31 -13.55
N GLY A 177 20.64 -12.58 -12.92
CA GLY A 177 22.04 -12.47 -13.29
C GLY A 177 22.89 -13.06 -12.18
N ALA A 178 23.01 -14.38 -12.12
CA ALA A 178 24.06 -15.02 -11.35
C ALA A 178 25.42 -14.68 -12.00
N ALA A 179 26.10 -13.69 -11.46
CA ALA A 179 27.52 -13.49 -11.75
C ALA A 179 28.28 -14.71 -11.21
N LYS A 180 28.69 -15.62 -12.09
CA LYS A 180 29.70 -16.64 -11.80
C LYS A 180 31.01 -15.91 -11.50
N ALA A 181 31.39 -15.84 -10.22
CA ALA A 181 32.73 -15.50 -9.83
C ALA A 181 33.68 -16.62 -10.27
N GLN A 182 34.43 -16.39 -11.34
CA GLN A 182 35.58 -17.20 -11.68
C GLN A 182 36.69 -16.92 -10.68
N ILE A 183 36.89 -17.87 -9.78
CA ILE A 183 38.12 -17.89 -8.96
C ILE A 183 39.22 -18.39 -9.85
N GLY A 184 40.04 -17.46 -10.36
CA GLY A 184 41.31 -17.77 -11.06
C GLY A 184 42.29 -18.36 -10.06
N ARG A 185 42.72 -19.60 -10.29
CA ARG A 185 43.94 -20.17 -9.67
C ARG A 185 45.13 -19.47 -10.28
N ALA A 186 45.92 -18.81 -9.44
CA ALA A 186 47.30 -18.43 -9.79
C ALA A 186 48.26 -19.48 -9.21
N HIS A 187 49.18 -19.94 -10.06
CA HIS A 187 50.31 -20.75 -9.70
C HIS A 187 51.37 -19.92 -9.00
#